data_08516905d13a6b6739164d9dcea41262
#
_entry.id   08516905d13a6b6739164d9dcea41262
#
_cell.length_a   1.000
_cell.length_b   1.000
_cell.length_c   1.000
_cell.angle_alpha   90.00
_cell.angle_beta   90.00
_cell.angle_gamma   90.00
#
_symmetry.space_group_name_H-M   'P 1'
#
loop_
_entity.id
_entity.type
_entity.pdbx_description
1 polymer ?
#
loop_
_entity_poly.entity_id
_entity_poly.type
_entity_poly.pdbx_seq_one_letter_code
_entity_poly.pdbx_strand_id
1 'polypeptide(L)'
;YKYFFDGGEKVQNAWSKWEFNGVKIIGAMSLESFIYVLASEGTTTKLLKIDLRNLKDTTIGHGVYIDLKTSVTGTYDSATDLTTFTSPYGARTGLIAVDKTNGNNYTATNTAGSTYTIQGDHTALYIGVPYESKYTLSTQYVRENTGRGLVAVTSGRYQIRNISFNFENSGFFQVEVTPENRDTFTTIMNGYVIG
;
A
#
# COMPACT_ATOMS: atom_id res chain seq x y z
N TYR A 1 -1.54 -6.03 15.22
CA TYR A 1 -2.34 -5.40 16.28
C TYR A 1 -1.86 -3.96 16.50
N LYS A 2 -2.75 -3.00 16.32
CA LYS A 2 -2.45 -1.57 16.55
C LYS A 2 -3.19 -1.10 17.81
N TYR A 3 -2.45 -0.44 18.68
CA TYR A 3 -2.93 0.06 19.94
C TYR A 3 -2.52 1.52 20.08
N PHE A 4 -3.49 2.40 20.24
CA PHE A 4 -3.25 3.84 20.31
C PHE A 4 -3.92 4.45 21.54
N PHE A 5 -3.16 5.22 22.30
CA PHE A 5 -3.62 5.98 23.46
C PHE A 5 -3.49 7.48 23.20
N ASP A 6 -4.45 8.21 23.68
CA ASP A 6 -4.39 9.67 23.80
C ASP A 6 -4.89 10.08 25.19
N GLY A 7 -4.09 10.85 25.92
CA GLY A 7 -4.44 11.32 27.25
C GLY A 7 -4.77 10.25 28.29
N GLY A 8 -4.24 9.02 28.13
CA GLY A 8 -4.55 7.89 29.00
C GLY A 8 -5.79 7.10 28.61
N GLU A 9 -6.54 7.55 27.61
CA GLU A 9 -7.67 6.83 27.05
C GLU A 9 -7.26 5.98 25.84
N LYS A 10 -7.87 4.81 25.73
CA LYS A 10 -7.70 3.92 24.58
C LYS A 10 -8.51 4.43 23.40
N VAL A 11 -7.85 5.06 22.43
CA VAL A 11 -8.50 5.64 21.25
C VAL A 11 -8.76 4.59 20.18
N GLN A 12 -7.79 3.70 19.95
CA GLN A 12 -7.91 2.68 18.91
C GLN A 12 -7.31 1.36 19.34
N ASN A 13 -8.01 0.28 18.97
CA ASN A 13 -7.55 -1.09 19.16
C ASN A 13 -8.05 -1.90 17.96
N ALA A 14 -7.15 -2.31 17.08
CA ALA A 14 -7.50 -2.99 15.85
C ALA A 14 -6.51 -4.10 15.50
N TRP A 15 -7.03 -5.16 14.93
CA TRP A 15 -6.27 -6.21 14.28
C TRP A 15 -6.30 -5.98 12.78
N SER A 16 -5.17 -6.15 12.13
CA SER A 16 -5.04 -6.16 10.68
C SER A 16 -4.29 -7.40 10.23
N LYS A 17 -4.61 -7.88 9.03
CA LYS A 17 -3.93 -8.99 8.38
C LYS A 17 -3.11 -8.44 7.23
N TRP A 18 -1.87 -8.86 7.15
CA TRP A 18 -1.00 -8.62 6.00
C TRP A 18 -0.78 -9.94 5.28
N GLU A 19 -0.92 -9.92 3.97
CA GLU A 19 -0.69 -11.08 3.11
C GLU A 19 0.41 -10.74 2.12
N PHE A 20 1.34 -11.65 1.97
CA PHE A 20 2.44 -11.54 1.01
C PHE A 20 2.26 -12.68 0.01
N ASN A 21 1.84 -12.35 -1.20
CA ASN A 21 1.55 -13.32 -2.24
C ASN A 21 2.79 -14.16 -2.61
N GLY A 22 2.64 -15.48 -2.58
CA GLY A 22 3.72 -16.42 -2.90
C GLY A 22 4.82 -16.55 -1.85
N VAL A 23 4.65 -15.92 -0.68
CA VAL A 23 5.64 -15.91 0.40
C VAL A 23 5.09 -16.58 1.64
N LYS A 24 5.81 -17.57 2.17
CA LYS A 24 5.51 -18.20 3.45
C LYS A 24 6.33 -17.54 4.55
N ILE A 25 5.67 -16.97 5.54
CA ILE A 25 6.33 -16.40 6.72
C ILE A 25 6.71 -17.53 7.67
N ILE A 26 7.99 -17.63 8.00
CA ILE A 26 8.58 -18.59 8.93
C ILE A 26 8.64 -18.00 10.34
N GLY A 27 8.98 -16.72 10.45
CA GLY A 27 9.07 -16.01 11.71
C GLY A 27 9.14 -14.51 11.49
N ALA A 28 8.82 -13.75 12.52
CA ALA A 28 8.91 -12.30 12.50
C ALA A 28 9.35 -11.78 13.87
N MET A 29 10.07 -10.67 13.86
CA MET A 29 10.46 -9.93 15.06
C MET A 29 10.38 -8.43 14.79
N SER A 30 10.03 -7.65 15.80
CA SER A 30 10.07 -6.20 15.74
C SER A 30 11.32 -5.69 16.46
N LEU A 31 11.97 -4.71 15.85
CA LEU A 31 13.08 -3.98 16.47
C LEU A 31 12.94 -2.51 16.08
N GLU A 32 12.77 -1.66 17.08
CA GLU A 32 12.50 -0.22 16.87
C GLU A 32 11.29 0.02 15.94
N SER A 33 11.48 0.75 14.84
CA SER A 33 10.45 1.04 13.84
C SER A 33 10.45 0.06 12.66
N PHE A 34 11.04 -1.11 12.83
CA PHE A 34 11.14 -2.11 11.77
C PHE A 34 10.53 -3.44 12.20
N ILE A 35 9.96 -4.14 11.23
CA ILE A 35 9.63 -5.55 11.37
C ILE A 35 10.57 -6.34 10.46
N TYR A 36 11.29 -7.29 11.03
CA TYR A 36 12.10 -8.25 10.29
C TYR A 36 11.30 -9.54 10.11
N VAL A 37 11.20 -10.00 8.89
CA VAL A 37 10.42 -11.19 8.53
C VAL A 37 11.34 -12.20 7.86
N LEU A 38 11.45 -13.37 8.46
CA LEU A 38 12.08 -14.52 7.82
C LEU A 38 11.02 -15.19 6.93
N ALA A 39 11.26 -15.18 5.64
CA ALA A 39 10.30 -15.59 4.63
C ALA A 39 10.88 -16.64 3.69
N SER A 40 10.06 -17.59 3.27
CA SER A 40 10.39 -18.58 2.24
C SER A 40 9.57 -18.32 0.99
N GLU A 41 10.25 -18.22 -0.13
CA GLU A 41 9.66 -18.08 -1.45
C GLU A 41 10.18 -19.22 -2.34
N GLY A 42 9.33 -20.21 -2.61
CA GLY A 42 9.76 -21.47 -3.22
C GLY A 42 10.85 -22.16 -2.37
N THR A 43 12.02 -22.35 -2.94
CA THR A 43 13.18 -22.96 -2.28
C THR A 43 14.13 -21.95 -1.62
N THR A 44 13.86 -20.66 -1.75
CA THR A 44 14.75 -19.59 -1.25
C THR A 44 14.22 -19.03 0.06
N THR A 45 15.10 -18.91 1.06
CA THR A 45 14.80 -18.21 2.31
C THR A 45 15.41 -16.81 2.29
N LYS A 46 14.63 -15.82 2.68
CA LYS A 46 15.00 -14.40 2.67
C LYS A 46 14.71 -13.75 4.00
N LEU A 47 15.55 -12.82 4.42
CA LEU A 47 15.25 -11.91 5.51
C LEU A 47 14.76 -10.60 4.91
N LEU A 48 13.50 -10.28 5.15
CA LEU A 48 12.85 -9.06 4.70
C LEU A 48 12.82 -8.05 5.86
N LYS A 49 12.96 -6.77 5.52
CA LYS A 49 12.85 -5.66 6.46
C LYS A 49 11.68 -4.78 6.04
N ILE A 50 10.71 -4.63 6.92
CA ILE A 50 9.56 -3.74 6.73
C ILE A 50 9.81 -2.49 7.56
N ASP A 51 9.86 -1.33 6.92
CA ASP A 51 10.00 -0.03 7.57
C ASP A 51 8.61 0.52 7.87
N LEU A 52 8.30 0.70 9.15
CA LEU A 52 7.00 1.22 9.60
C LEU A 52 6.95 2.75 9.66
N ARG A 53 8.05 3.43 9.38
CA ARG A 53 8.11 4.88 9.39
C ARG A 53 7.46 5.44 8.12
N ASN A 54 6.68 6.47 8.29
CA ASN A 54 6.13 7.24 7.16
C ASN A 54 7.18 8.23 6.65
N LEU A 55 8.15 7.72 5.88
CA LEU A 55 9.22 8.53 5.33
C LEU A 55 8.83 9.08 3.95
N LYS A 56 8.92 10.40 3.84
CA LYS A 56 8.84 11.08 2.53
C LYS A 56 10.22 11.06 1.88
N ASP A 57 10.25 10.80 0.59
CA ASP A 57 11.43 11.06 -0.21
C ASP A 57 11.59 12.59 -0.36
N THR A 58 12.77 13.11 -0.10
CA THR A 58 13.01 14.57 -0.07
C THR A 58 12.98 15.19 -1.47
N THR A 59 13.27 14.43 -2.49
CA THR A 59 13.28 14.89 -3.89
C THR A 59 11.88 14.88 -4.48
N ILE A 60 11.15 13.77 -4.26
CA ILE A 60 9.80 13.57 -4.81
C ILE A 60 8.75 14.31 -3.96
N GLY A 61 9.03 14.53 -2.65
CA GLY A 61 8.13 15.21 -1.72
C GLY A 61 7.05 14.32 -1.08
N HIS A 62 6.96 13.05 -1.48
CA HIS A 62 6.03 12.07 -0.92
C HIS A 62 6.69 10.70 -0.72
N GLY A 63 6.01 9.79 -0.01
CA GLY A 63 6.48 8.42 0.20
C GLY A 63 6.27 7.55 -1.03
N VAL A 64 7.21 6.65 -1.30
CA VAL A 64 7.07 5.60 -2.30
C VAL A 64 6.84 4.28 -1.57
N TYR A 65 5.61 3.78 -1.66
CA TYR A 65 5.14 2.58 -0.95
C TYR A 65 4.96 1.44 -1.94
N ILE A 66 5.99 0.63 -2.06
CA ILE A 66 6.02 -0.58 -2.90
C ILE A 66 6.76 -1.68 -2.14
N ASP A 67 6.37 -2.91 -2.33
CA ASP A 67 7.06 -4.07 -1.77
C ASP A 67 8.39 -4.31 -2.48
N LEU A 68 9.37 -4.86 -1.75
CA LEU A 68 10.71 -5.11 -2.26
C LEU A 68 11.37 -3.85 -2.82
N LYS A 69 11.08 -2.68 -2.24
CA LYS A 69 11.62 -1.41 -2.70
C LYS A 69 13.14 -1.40 -2.66
N THR A 70 13.75 -1.10 -3.79
CA THR A 70 15.19 -0.89 -3.90
C THR A 70 15.51 0.20 -4.92
N SER A 71 16.67 0.83 -4.75
CA SER A 71 17.20 1.81 -5.72
C SER A 71 18.01 1.09 -6.77
N VAL A 72 17.80 1.43 -8.04
CA VAL A 72 18.60 0.97 -9.17
C VAL A 72 18.95 2.14 -10.07
N THR A 73 20.02 1.96 -10.85
CA THR A 73 20.40 2.90 -11.92
C THR A 73 19.93 2.33 -13.24
N GLY A 74 19.24 3.15 -14.03
CA GLY A 74 18.85 2.85 -15.39
C GLY A 74 19.91 3.26 -16.39
N THR A 75 19.99 2.55 -17.50
CA THR A 75 20.79 2.90 -18.67
C THR A 75 19.86 3.19 -19.83
N TYR A 76 19.84 4.43 -20.29
CA TYR A 76 19.00 4.88 -21.39
C TYR A 76 19.66 4.63 -22.74
N ASP A 77 18.84 4.13 -23.67
CA ASP A 77 19.21 3.99 -25.09
C ASP A 77 18.30 4.88 -25.94
N SER A 78 18.88 5.92 -26.51
CA SER A 78 18.16 6.88 -27.35
C SER A 78 17.69 6.33 -28.69
N ALA A 79 18.23 5.21 -29.16
CA ALA A 79 17.80 4.59 -30.42
C ALA A 79 16.45 3.85 -30.26
N THR A 80 16.18 3.32 -29.07
CA THR A 80 14.95 2.60 -28.75
C THR A 80 13.99 3.39 -27.86
N ASP A 81 14.44 4.52 -27.30
CA ASP A 81 13.78 5.32 -26.29
C ASP A 81 13.40 4.48 -25.05
N LEU A 82 14.27 3.59 -24.63
CA LEU A 82 14.08 2.71 -23.49
C LEU A 82 15.19 2.89 -22.47
N THR A 83 14.81 2.86 -21.19
CA THR A 83 15.73 2.70 -20.07
C THR A 83 15.75 1.27 -19.60
N THR A 84 16.93 0.66 -19.58
CA THR A 84 17.17 -0.71 -19.12
C THR A 84 17.75 -0.70 -17.71
N PHE A 85 17.27 -1.59 -16.85
CA PHE A 85 17.80 -1.80 -15.49
C PHE A 85 17.70 -3.26 -15.07
N THR A 86 18.45 -3.61 -14.00
CA THR A 86 18.48 -4.97 -13.45
C THR A 86 17.85 -5.00 -12.07
N SER A 87 16.91 -5.92 -11.86
CA SER A 87 16.30 -6.19 -10.57
C SER A 87 17.16 -7.15 -9.74
N PRO A 88 17.52 -6.82 -8.49
CA PRO A 88 18.25 -7.74 -7.62
C PRO A 88 17.38 -8.92 -7.13
N TYR A 89 16.09 -8.89 -7.43
CA TYR A 89 15.13 -9.91 -7.00
C TYR A 89 14.79 -10.95 -8.08
N GLY A 90 15.52 -10.93 -9.21
CA GLY A 90 15.24 -11.81 -10.35
C GLY A 90 14.01 -11.37 -11.16
N ALA A 91 13.46 -12.31 -11.92
CA ALA A 91 12.22 -12.08 -12.66
C ALA A 91 11.03 -11.96 -11.69
N ARG A 92 10.24 -10.91 -11.86
CA ARG A 92 9.03 -10.63 -11.06
C ARG A 92 7.90 -10.16 -11.96
N THR A 93 6.72 -10.69 -11.76
CA THR A 93 5.51 -10.21 -12.43
C THR A 93 5.03 -8.93 -11.76
N GLY A 94 4.61 -7.94 -12.56
CA GLY A 94 4.02 -6.71 -12.05
C GLY A 94 5.03 -5.74 -11.42
N LEU A 95 6.33 -5.86 -11.72
CA LEU A 95 7.33 -4.91 -11.26
C LEU A 95 7.03 -3.53 -11.85
N ILE A 96 7.14 -2.51 -11.00
CA ILE A 96 7.06 -1.11 -11.41
C ILE A 96 8.37 -0.40 -11.11
N ALA A 97 8.62 0.66 -11.84
CA ALA A 97 9.68 1.61 -11.56
C ALA A 97 9.08 2.98 -11.23
N VAL A 98 9.66 3.65 -10.24
CA VAL A 98 9.31 5.02 -9.85
C VAL A 98 10.52 5.89 -10.09
N ASP A 99 10.38 6.91 -10.92
CA ASP A 99 11.44 7.86 -11.18
C ASP A 99 11.69 8.72 -9.93
N LYS A 100 12.94 8.73 -9.47
CA LYS A 100 13.36 9.45 -8.26
C LYS A 100 13.41 10.96 -8.44
N THR A 101 13.30 11.46 -9.66
CA THR A 101 13.33 12.89 -9.95
C THR A 101 11.95 13.53 -9.92
N ASN A 102 10.92 12.80 -10.32
CA ASN A 102 9.56 13.33 -10.48
C ASN A 102 8.47 12.50 -9.79
N GLY A 103 8.78 11.28 -9.32
CA GLY A 103 7.83 10.40 -8.65
C GLY A 103 6.86 9.66 -9.58
N ASN A 104 7.02 9.77 -10.89
CA ASN A 104 6.15 9.08 -11.84
C ASN A 104 6.38 7.58 -11.83
N ASN A 105 5.30 6.82 -12.02
CA ASN A 105 5.29 5.36 -12.04
C ASN A 105 5.30 4.84 -13.47
N TYR A 106 6.14 3.85 -13.72
CA TYR A 106 6.26 3.18 -15.00
C TYR A 106 6.11 1.67 -14.82
N THR A 107 5.31 1.03 -15.66
CA THR A 107 5.22 -0.43 -15.69
C THR A 107 6.48 -0.98 -16.33
N ALA A 108 7.19 -1.84 -15.62
CA ALA A 108 8.43 -2.44 -16.12
C ALA A 108 8.12 -3.70 -16.94
N THR A 109 8.69 -3.77 -18.13
CA THR A 109 8.60 -4.93 -19.00
C THR A 109 9.83 -5.81 -18.79
N ASN A 110 9.63 -7.08 -18.43
CA ASN A 110 10.72 -8.05 -18.32
C ASN A 110 11.19 -8.46 -19.72
N THR A 111 12.47 -8.31 -20.00
CA THR A 111 13.08 -8.68 -21.28
C THR A 111 13.81 -10.02 -21.21
N ALA A 112 14.57 -10.26 -20.13
CA ALA A 112 15.25 -11.53 -19.91
C ALA A 112 15.71 -11.66 -18.45
N GLY A 113 15.37 -12.73 -17.77
CA GLY A 113 15.83 -12.99 -16.40
C GLY A 113 15.50 -11.86 -15.46
N SER A 114 16.50 -11.16 -14.92
CA SER A 114 16.38 -10.02 -14.03
C SER A 114 16.39 -8.66 -14.74
N THR A 115 16.44 -8.63 -16.06
CA THR A 115 16.53 -7.39 -16.86
C THR A 115 15.14 -6.89 -17.23
N TYR A 116 14.95 -5.59 -17.07
CA TYR A 116 13.69 -4.89 -17.34
C TYR A 116 13.93 -3.61 -18.13
N THR A 117 12.90 -3.19 -18.85
CA THR A 117 12.86 -1.93 -19.56
C THR A 117 11.64 -1.12 -19.20
N ILE A 118 11.77 0.21 -19.26
CA ILE A 118 10.70 1.19 -19.21
C ILE A 118 10.88 2.20 -20.32
N GLN A 119 9.80 2.86 -20.72
CA GLN A 119 9.82 3.90 -21.74
C GLN A 119 10.46 5.18 -21.20
N GLY A 120 11.29 5.84 -22.02
CA GLY A 120 11.88 7.15 -21.72
C GLY A 120 13.24 7.10 -21.01
N ASP A 121 13.81 8.29 -20.79
CA ASP A 121 15.12 8.48 -20.12
C ASP A 121 14.94 8.62 -18.60
N HIS A 122 15.34 7.58 -17.86
CA HIS A 122 15.19 7.48 -16.41
C HIS A 122 16.42 6.86 -15.75
N THR A 123 17.33 7.70 -15.28
CA THR A 123 18.61 7.22 -14.74
C THR A 123 18.51 6.73 -13.29
N ALA A 124 17.70 7.38 -12.46
CA ALA A 124 17.60 7.07 -11.05
C ALA A 124 16.18 6.56 -10.71
N LEU A 125 16.09 5.29 -10.32
CA LEU A 125 14.80 4.61 -10.11
C LEU A 125 14.70 3.98 -8.72
N TYR A 126 13.48 4.01 -8.14
CA TYR A 126 13.02 2.98 -7.21
C TYR A 126 12.29 1.92 -8.01
N ILE A 127 12.56 0.66 -7.71
CA ILE A 127 11.81 -0.46 -8.28
C ILE A 127 11.18 -1.28 -7.18
N GLY A 128 10.06 -1.96 -7.48
CA GLY A 128 9.39 -2.84 -6.54
C GLY A 128 8.07 -3.38 -7.11
N VAL A 129 7.33 -4.04 -6.25
CA VAL A 129 6.02 -4.62 -6.61
C VAL A 129 4.93 -3.80 -5.92
N PRO A 130 3.95 -3.25 -6.64
CA PRO A 130 2.84 -2.54 -6.03
C PRO A 130 1.97 -3.51 -5.22
N TYR A 131 1.37 -3.01 -4.15
CA TYR A 131 0.41 -3.76 -3.36
C TYR A 131 -0.89 -2.97 -3.19
N GLU A 132 -1.96 -3.67 -2.92
CA GLU A 132 -3.23 -3.07 -2.57
C GLU A 132 -3.31 -2.87 -1.05
N SER A 133 -3.60 -1.66 -0.60
CA SER A 133 -3.93 -1.37 0.79
C SER A 133 -5.43 -1.20 0.92
N LYS A 134 -6.11 -2.17 1.52
CA LYS A 134 -7.56 -2.17 1.70
C LYS A 134 -7.93 -2.12 3.17
N TYR A 135 -8.84 -1.22 3.51
CA TYR A 135 -9.41 -1.14 4.85
C TYR A 135 -10.94 -1.25 4.78
N THR A 136 -11.48 -2.28 5.41
CA THR A 136 -12.94 -2.48 5.48
C THR A 136 -13.42 -2.06 6.86
N LEU A 137 -14.31 -1.08 6.89
CA LEU A 137 -14.97 -0.66 8.12
C LEU A 137 -15.91 -1.76 8.62
N SER A 138 -15.98 -1.95 9.92
CA SER A 138 -16.99 -2.83 10.52
C SER A 138 -18.39 -2.29 10.27
N THR A 139 -19.38 -3.17 10.28
CA THR A 139 -20.79 -2.80 10.16
C THR A 139 -21.16 -1.75 11.20
N GLN A 140 -21.76 -0.66 10.73
CA GLN A 140 -22.19 0.43 11.60
C GLN A 140 -23.59 0.16 12.14
N TYR A 141 -23.78 0.41 13.43
CA TYR A 141 -25.07 0.28 14.12
C TYR A 141 -25.41 1.57 14.84
N VAL A 142 -26.72 1.87 14.93
CA VAL A 142 -27.21 2.87 15.88
C VAL A 142 -26.90 2.33 17.28
N ARG A 143 -26.43 3.20 18.17
CA ARG A 143 -26.14 2.84 19.56
C ARG A 143 -27.09 3.56 20.49
N GLU A 144 -27.67 2.81 21.42
CA GLU A 144 -28.53 3.34 22.48
C GLU A 144 -27.83 3.23 23.83
N ASN A 145 -28.05 4.25 24.67
CA ASN A 145 -27.54 4.21 26.04
C ASN A 145 -28.56 3.51 26.93
N THR A 146 -28.22 2.35 27.43
CA THR A 146 -29.09 1.51 28.26
C THR A 146 -28.85 1.66 29.77
N GLY A 147 -28.11 2.67 30.21
CA GLY A 147 -27.68 2.83 31.61
C GLY A 147 -26.57 1.88 32.06
N ARG A 148 -26.26 0.85 31.25
CA ARG A 148 -25.08 -0.04 31.40
C ARG A 148 -24.01 0.21 30.36
N GLY A 149 -24.19 1.24 29.52
CA GLY A 149 -23.31 1.59 28.43
C GLY A 149 -24.03 1.64 27.08
N LEU A 150 -23.25 1.94 26.03
CA LEU A 150 -23.74 2.02 24.66
C LEU A 150 -23.88 0.61 24.07
N VAL A 151 -25.09 0.22 23.70
CA VAL A 151 -25.43 -1.07 23.09
C VAL A 151 -25.85 -0.86 21.65
N ALA A 152 -25.39 -1.74 20.73
CA ALA A 152 -25.78 -1.70 19.33
C ALA A 152 -27.22 -2.15 19.15
N VAL A 153 -28.04 -1.38 18.44
CA VAL A 153 -29.40 -1.76 18.02
C VAL A 153 -29.29 -2.55 16.72
N THR A 154 -29.53 -3.84 16.81
CA THR A 154 -29.40 -4.76 15.67
C THR A 154 -30.68 -4.98 14.89
N SER A 155 -31.86 -4.58 15.45
CA SER A 155 -33.17 -4.78 14.86
C SER A 155 -33.67 -3.62 14.00
N GLY A 156 -32.94 -2.52 13.92
CA GLY A 156 -33.33 -1.33 13.19
C GLY A 156 -32.70 -1.26 11.79
N ARG A 157 -33.38 -0.59 10.86
CA ARG A 157 -32.77 -0.19 9.60
C ARG A 157 -31.86 1.01 9.83
N TYR A 158 -30.63 0.90 9.36
CA TYR A 158 -29.66 1.99 9.36
C TYR A 158 -29.35 2.42 7.92
N GLN A 159 -29.55 3.69 7.63
CA GLN A 159 -29.23 4.25 6.31
C GLN A 159 -28.19 5.35 6.47
N ILE A 160 -27.01 5.12 5.90
CA ILE A 160 -25.98 6.14 5.77
C ILE A 160 -26.37 7.05 4.61
N ARG A 161 -26.56 8.34 4.87
CA ARG A 161 -26.85 9.34 3.81
C ARG A 161 -25.60 9.94 3.22
N ASN A 162 -24.63 10.26 4.08
CA ASN A 162 -23.37 10.88 3.68
C ASN A 162 -22.21 10.25 4.41
N ILE A 163 -21.11 10.07 3.73
CA ILE A 163 -19.82 9.69 4.29
C ILE A 163 -18.81 10.74 3.84
N SER A 164 -18.10 11.35 4.78
CA SER A 164 -17.02 12.30 4.50
C SER A 164 -15.68 11.65 4.81
N PHE A 165 -14.75 11.76 3.90
CA PHE A 165 -13.37 11.29 4.06
C PHE A 165 -12.45 12.49 4.12
N ASN A 166 -11.72 12.62 5.22
CA ASN A 166 -10.60 13.54 5.29
C ASN A 166 -9.33 12.77 4.95
N PHE A 167 -8.58 13.24 3.98
CA PHE A 167 -7.36 12.60 3.53
C PHE A 167 -6.26 13.64 3.34
N GLU A 168 -5.03 13.19 3.53
CA GLU A 168 -3.82 13.99 3.37
C GLU A 168 -2.73 13.13 2.74
N ASN A 169 -1.93 13.71 1.86
CA ASN A 169 -0.82 13.04 1.17
C ASN A 169 -1.23 11.74 0.43
N SER A 170 -2.43 11.75 -0.15
CA SER A 170 -3.01 10.61 -0.89
C SER A 170 -3.29 11.04 -2.33
N GLY A 171 -2.61 10.44 -3.29
CA GLY A 171 -2.80 10.73 -4.71
C GLY A 171 -3.95 9.96 -5.35
N PHE A 172 -4.27 8.79 -4.80
CA PHE A 172 -5.33 7.92 -5.30
C PHE A 172 -5.93 7.09 -4.17
N PHE A 173 -7.24 7.01 -4.13
CA PHE A 173 -7.96 6.00 -3.35
C PHE A 173 -9.34 5.71 -3.95
N GLN A 174 -9.85 4.54 -3.64
CA GLN A 174 -11.17 4.07 -4.06
C GLN A 174 -12.01 3.80 -2.82
N VAL A 175 -13.25 4.22 -2.87
CA VAL A 175 -14.25 3.92 -1.84
C VAL A 175 -15.30 3.01 -2.42
N GLU A 176 -15.47 1.84 -1.82
CA GLU A 176 -16.50 0.87 -2.17
C GLU A 176 -17.55 0.83 -1.07
N VAL A 177 -18.80 0.98 -1.45
CA VAL A 177 -19.96 0.87 -0.56
C VAL A 177 -20.87 -0.21 -1.08
N THR A 178 -21.07 -1.26 -0.30
CA THR A 178 -21.98 -2.37 -0.61
C THR A 178 -23.17 -2.34 0.36
N PRO A 179 -24.32 -1.75 -0.03
CA PRO A 179 -25.52 -1.81 0.78
C PRO A 179 -26.08 -3.24 0.80
N GLU A 180 -26.80 -3.57 1.86
CA GLU A 180 -27.46 -4.86 1.98
C GLU A 180 -28.43 -5.10 0.81
N ASN A 181 -28.30 -6.24 0.13
CA ASN A 181 -29.09 -6.66 -1.03
C ASN A 181 -29.03 -5.69 -2.23
N ARG A 182 -27.91 -4.99 -2.41
CA ARG A 182 -27.67 -4.12 -3.57
C ARG A 182 -26.25 -4.29 -4.09
N ASP A 183 -26.04 -3.84 -5.32
CA ASP A 183 -24.73 -3.80 -5.97
C ASP A 183 -23.80 -2.83 -5.24
N THR A 184 -22.49 -3.09 -5.37
CA THR A 184 -21.45 -2.22 -4.83
C THR A 184 -21.37 -0.93 -5.66
N PHE A 185 -21.35 0.20 -4.96
CA PHE A 185 -21.05 1.49 -5.55
C PHE A 185 -19.57 1.79 -5.33
N THR A 186 -18.89 2.19 -6.39
CA THR A 186 -17.47 2.54 -6.38
C THR A 186 -17.28 4.01 -6.71
N THR A 187 -16.56 4.73 -5.88
CA THR A 187 -16.13 6.11 -6.12
C THR A 187 -14.61 6.17 -6.08
N ILE A 188 -14.02 6.78 -7.12
CA ILE A 188 -12.57 6.89 -7.27
C ILE A 188 -12.16 8.35 -7.07
N MET A 189 -11.17 8.57 -6.20
CA MET A 189 -10.41 9.82 -6.07
C MET A 189 -9.06 9.62 -6.76
N ASN A 190 -8.80 10.37 -7.80
CA ASN A 190 -7.60 10.25 -8.66
C ASN A 190 -6.59 11.38 -8.49
N GLY A 191 -6.73 12.19 -7.44
CA GLY A 191 -5.81 13.28 -7.12
C GLY A 191 -5.91 14.51 -8.03
N TYR A 192 -6.79 14.51 -9.02
CA TYR A 192 -7.05 15.73 -9.79
C TYR A 192 -7.86 16.71 -8.92
N VAL A 193 -7.26 17.85 -8.63
CA VAL A 193 -7.97 18.99 -8.06
C VAL A 193 -8.80 19.57 -9.20
N ILE A 194 -10.12 19.46 -9.09
CA ILE A 194 -11.03 20.21 -9.98
C ILE A 194 -10.98 21.65 -9.47
N GLY A 195 -10.21 22.48 -10.17
CA GLY A 195 -10.13 23.92 -9.89
C GLY A 195 -11.34 24.66 -10.45
#